data_13d1e73d74538a541fa1a47489cbec3d
#
_entry.id   13d1e73d74538a541fa1a47489cbec3d
#
_cell.length_a   1.000
_cell.length_b   1.000
_cell.length_c   1.000
_cell.angle_alpha   90.00
_cell.angle_beta   90.00
_cell.angle_gamma   90.00
#
_symmetry.space_group_name_H-M   'P 1'
#
loop_
_entity.id
_entity.type
_entity.pdbx_description
1 polymer ?
#
loop_
_entity_poly.entity_id
_entity_poly.type
_entity_poly.pdbx_seq_one_letter_code
_entity_poly.pdbx_strand_id
1 'polypeptide(L)'
;MKISVRNLEPTKVKLTVTVDPEEFNPYLDEARKEIAKQVNVPGFRKGHVPGKIIDQRIGFGAVAGEAVNNGVPELYSKALETKKIHPMAQPEIDVQDVPESAKDETKLKFVATVERRPDIELPALDGMEIEVAKAEVTDEDINNRLEALRQRFGTLVSVDRPAAKGDYANIDLNAEIDGETVDSQEGVSYELGSATMLDGLDEALEGLSSGEETSFKGTLEAGKHEGEKALIKVKVNSVKAEELPELDDDFASEASEFDTLDELKEDLKKVAAQDAEGRQATAARDAFIAKLEDGLEIPVPKGVKAEMVEQQLKNVTADPSKATKEQKAEAEETVEKELRDQMVLDVLAETMDVKVSQGEVFNFLASIAQQYGMDPNAFIQAIIRNGQIGSAVQEVGRSKGLLSGMRAVTFKSEGETLDLSAFLGSAAEDEESESVEAASAAAAVADELASDEK
;
A
#
# COMPACT_ATOMS: atom_id res chain seq x y z
N MET A 1 -15.60 -27.68 21.83
CA MET A 1 -14.65 -27.66 20.66
C MET A 1 -13.25 -28.09 21.10
N LYS A 2 -12.61 -29.00 20.36
CA LYS A 2 -11.22 -29.45 20.60
C LYS A 2 -10.33 -29.00 19.45
N ILE A 3 -9.23 -28.29 19.79
CA ILE A 3 -8.30 -27.74 18.80
C ILE A 3 -6.91 -28.36 18.98
N SER A 4 -6.40 -28.95 17.93
CA SER A 4 -5.02 -29.48 17.87
C SER A 4 -4.23 -28.67 16.84
N VAL A 5 -3.03 -28.24 17.21
CA VAL A 5 -2.13 -27.45 16.36
C VAL A 5 -0.90 -28.30 16.07
N ARG A 6 -0.50 -28.37 14.81
CA ARG A 6 0.75 -28.98 14.37
C ARG A 6 1.53 -27.96 13.53
N ASN A 7 2.70 -27.58 13.99
CA ASN A 7 3.62 -26.76 13.21
C ASN A 7 4.16 -27.57 12.03
N LEU A 8 4.02 -27.05 10.83
CA LEU A 8 4.61 -27.60 9.60
C LEU A 8 5.93 -26.91 9.27
N GLU A 9 5.92 -25.58 9.39
CA GLU A 9 7.06 -24.68 9.23
C GLU A 9 6.95 -23.58 10.29
N PRO A 10 7.97 -22.75 10.54
CA PRO A 10 7.88 -21.65 11.49
C PRO A 10 6.70 -20.69 11.23
N THR A 11 6.39 -20.51 9.94
CA THR A 11 5.33 -19.63 9.44
C THR A 11 4.09 -20.37 8.94
N LYS A 12 4.01 -21.72 9.09
CA LYS A 12 2.88 -22.51 8.58
C LYS A 12 2.43 -23.55 9.58
N VAL A 13 1.15 -23.53 9.92
CA VAL A 13 0.55 -24.44 10.88
C VAL A 13 -0.65 -25.18 10.30
N LYS A 14 -0.88 -26.36 10.80
CA LYS A 14 -2.06 -27.18 10.53
C LYS A 14 -2.92 -27.24 11.79
N LEU A 15 -4.11 -26.65 11.72
CA LEU A 15 -5.13 -26.69 12.74
C LEU A 15 -6.10 -27.82 12.45
N THR A 16 -6.33 -28.69 13.42
CA THR A 16 -7.41 -29.68 13.35
C THR A 16 -8.43 -29.31 14.42
N VAL A 17 -9.60 -28.94 13.96
CA VAL A 17 -10.71 -28.52 14.82
C VAL A 17 -11.78 -29.61 14.82
N THR A 18 -12.18 -30.03 16.00
CA THR A 18 -13.25 -31.01 16.20
C THR A 18 -14.32 -30.36 17.07
N VAL A 19 -15.52 -30.26 16.56
CA VAL A 19 -16.67 -29.58 17.17
C VAL A 19 -17.69 -30.62 17.61
N ASP A 20 -18.09 -30.54 18.87
CA ASP A 20 -19.08 -31.47 19.41
C ASP A 20 -20.48 -31.15 18.83
N PRO A 21 -21.39 -32.14 18.72
CA PRO A 21 -22.71 -31.92 18.16
C PRO A 21 -23.51 -30.81 18.86
N GLU A 22 -23.35 -30.67 20.17
CA GLU A 22 -24.02 -29.62 20.97
C GLU A 22 -23.59 -28.21 20.51
N GLU A 23 -22.33 -28.03 20.17
CA GLU A 23 -21.77 -26.75 19.68
C GLU A 23 -22.09 -26.51 18.19
N PHE A 24 -22.33 -27.55 17.39
CA PHE A 24 -22.69 -27.45 15.97
C PHE A 24 -24.18 -27.29 15.71
N ASN A 25 -25.04 -27.78 16.62
CA ASN A 25 -26.49 -27.70 16.50
C ASN A 25 -27.05 -26.28 16.25
N PRO A 26 -26.55 -25.21 16.88
CA PRO A 26 -27.00 -23.84 16.57
C PRO A 26 -26.85 -23.47 15.10
N TYR A 27 -25.75 -23.86 14.45
CA TYR A 27 -25.50 -23.61 13.04
C TYR A 27 -26.45 -24.44 12.13
N LEU A 28 -26.77 -25.66 12.50
CA LEU A 28 -27.79 -26.47 11.82
C LEU A 28 -29.18 -25.82 11.92
N ASP A 29 -29.54 -25.27 13.07
CA ASP A 29 -30.83 -24.61 13.26
C ASP A 29 -30.91 -23.27 12.50
N GLU A 30 -29.81 -22.54 12.38
CA GLU A 30 -29.71 -21.33 11.57
C GLU A 30 -29.81 -21.66 10.09
N ALA A 31 -29.07 -22.64 9.61
CA ALA A 31 -29.12 -23.13 8.23
C ALA A 31 -30.55 -23.55 7.84
N ARG A 32 -31.28 -24.26 8.72
CA ARG A 32 -32.68 -24.59 8.51
C ARG A 32 -33.56 -23.36 8.33
N LYS A 33 -33.33 -22.30 9.14
CA LYS A 33 -34.10 -21.04 9.02
C LYS A 33 -33.79 -20.32 7.73
N GLU A 34 -32.54 -20.31 7.31
CA GLU A 34 -32.12 -19.66 6.06
C GLU A 34 -32.67 -20.39 4.84
N ILE A 35 -32.55 -21.70 4.78
CA ILE A 35 -33.13 -22.52 3.74
C ILE A 35 -34.69 -22.35 3.70
N ALA A 36 -35.35 -22.28 4.86
CA ALA A 36 -36.78 -22.04 4.95
C ALA A 36 -37.18 -20.68 4.32
N LYS A 37 -36.32 -19.65 4.36
CA LYS A 37 -36.55 -18.35 3.70
C LYS A 37 -36.39 -18.42 2.18
N GLN A 38 -35.62 -19.35 1.66
CA GLN A 38 -35.30 -19.47 0.23
C GLN A 38 -36.28 -20.41 -0.48
N VAL A 39 -36.73 -21.50 0.16
CA VAL A 39 -37.54 -22.55 -0.46
C VAL A 39 -39.05 -22.35 -0.27
N ASN A 40 -39.82 -22.80 -1.26
CA ASN A 40 -41.27 -22.84 -1.16
C ASN A 40 -41.73 -24.29 -0.91
N VAL A 41 -42.22 -24.56 0.31
CA VAL A 41 -42.71 -25.88 0.70
C VAL A 41 -44.24 -25.85 0.71
N PRO A 42 -44.95 -26.68 -0.11
CA PRO A 42 -46.41 -26.72 -0.13
C PRO A 42 -46.98 -26.99 1.26
N GLY A 43 -47.93 -26.17 1.70
CA GLY A 43 -48.59 -26.25 2.99
C GLY A 43 -47.97 -25.41 4.09
N PHE A 44 -46.86 -24.70 3.84
CA PHE A 44 -46.19 -23.80 4.80
C PHE A 44 -45.96 -22.41 4.19
N ARG A 45 -46.04 -21.40 5.04
CA ARG A 45 -45.67 -20.03 4.63
C ARG A 45 -44.15 -19.97 4.50
N LYS A 46 -43.64 -19.30 3.47
CA LYS A 46 -42.22 -19.07 3.25
C LYS A 46 -41.54 -18.47 4.51
N GLY A 47 -40.43 -19.05 4.94
CA GLY A 47 -39.72 -18.67 6.18
C GLY A 47 -40.28 -19.28 7.48
N HIS A 48 -41.43 -20.02 7.43
CA HIS A 48 -42.03 -20.63 8.61
C HIS A 48 -42.17 -22.14 8.49
N VAL A 49 -41.29 -22.80 7.80
CA VAL A 49 -41.25 -24.26 7.63
C VAL A 49 -40.50 -24.87 8.84
N PRO A 50 -41.11 -25.84 9.58
CA PRO A 50 -40.42 -26.52 10.68
C PRO A 50 -39.17 -27.24 10.19
N GLY A 51 -38.07 -27.19 10.98
CA GLY A 51 -36.77 -27.75 10.60
C GLY A 51 -36.82 -29.22 10.19
N LYS A 52 -37.62 -30.06 10.86
CA LYS A 52 -37.82 -31.48 10.48
C LYS A 52 -38.43 -31.66 9.06
N ILE A 53 -39.22 -30.71 8.62
CA ILE A 53 -39.81 -30.74 7.26
C ILE A 53 -38.76 -30.31 6.24
N ILE A 54 -37.90 -29.35 6.59
CA ILE A 54 -36.73 -28.97 5.77
C ILE A 54 -35.81 -30.17 5.59
N ASP A 55 -35.43 -30.85 6.68
CA ASP A 55 -34.55 -32.03 6.63
C ASP A 55 -35.15 -33.15 5.74
N GLN A 56 -36.49 -33.34 5.77
CA GLN A 56 -37.17 -34.36 4.96
C GLN A 56 -37.33 -34.00 3.49
N ARG A 57 -37.56 -32.73 3.16
CA ARG A 57 -37.89 -32.26 1.82
C ARG A 57 -36.70 -31.86 0.98
N ILE A 58 -35.73 -31.22 1.64
CA ILE A 58 -34.51 -30.70 1.02
C ILE A 58 -33.37 -31.69 1.19
N GLY A 59 -33.42 -32.45 2.29
CA GLY A 59 -32.37 -33.38 2.70
C GLY A 59 -31.46 -32.78 3.76
N PHE A 60 -31.11 -33.59 4.76
CA PHE A 60 -30.22 -33.16 5.85
C PHE A 60 -28.83 -32.77 5.34
N GLY A 61 -28.30 -33.41 4.29
CA GLY A 61 -27.00 -33.06 3.70
C GLY A 61 -26.92 -31.62 3.19
N ALA A 62 -28.03 -31.09 2.62
CA ALA A 62 -28.07 -29.68 2.21
C ALA A 62 -28.07 -28.72 3.41
N VAL A 63 -28.78 -29.08 4.49
CA VAL A 63 -28.78 -28.32 5.75
C VAL A 63 -27.39 -28.34 6.40
N ALA A 64 -26.75 -29.52 6.43
CA ALA A 64 -25.40 -29.68 6.96
C ALA A 64 -24.35 -28.89 6.13
N GLY A 65 -24.49 -28.93 4.81
CA GLY A 65 -23.65 -28.13 3.91
C GLY A 65 -23.75 -26.62 4.18
N GLU A 66 -24.97 -26.10 4.32
CA GLU A 66 -25.21 -24.68 4.66
C GLU A 66 -24.66 -24.33 6.05
N ALA A 67 -24.88 -25.21 7.04
CA ALA A 67 -24.36 -25.03 8.39
C ALA A 67 -22.82 -25.04 8.43
N VAL A 68 -22.17 -25.85 7.60
CA VAL A 68 -20.72 -25.89 7.44
C VAL A 68 -20.22 -24.58 6.82
N ASN A 69 -20.86 -24.13 5.73
CA ASN A 69 -20.47 -22.90 5.04
C ASN A 69 -20.52 -21.68 5.97
N ASN A 70 -21.53 -21.60 6.82
CA ASN A 70 -21.71 -20.47 7.75
C ASN A 70 -20.91 -20.65 9.04
N GLY A 71 -20.85 -21.88 9.57
CA GLY A 71 -20.25 -22.18 10.87
C GLY A 71 -18.72 -22.31 10.86
N VAL A 72 -18.15 -22.88 9.79
CA VAL A 72 -16.71 -23.15 9.74
C VAL A 72 -15.86 -21.85 9.83
N PRO A 73 -16.20 -20.74 9.15
CA PRO A 73 -15.46 -19.49 9.29
C PRO A 73 -15.45 -18.97 10.73
N GLU A 74 -16.59 -19.00 11.42
CA GLU A 74 -16.70 -18.54 12.80
C GLU A 74 -15.94 -19.45 13.77
N LEU A 75 -16.06 -20.78 13.60
CA LEU A 75 -15.36 -21.77 14.40
C LEU A 75 -13.83 -21.71 14.17
N TYR A 76 -13.41 -21.40 12.95
CA TYR A 76 -12.01 -21.16 12.61
C TYR A 76 -11.48 -19.91 13.34
N SER A 77 -12.20 -18.78 13.29
CA SER A 77 -11.82 -17.56 14.01
C SER A 77 -11.68 -17.80 15.50
N LYS A 78 -12.64 -18.49 16.13
CA LYS A 78 -12.57 -18.90 17.53
C LYS A 78 -11.36 -19.80 17.82
N ALA A 79 -10.98 -20.67 16.88
CA ALA A 79 -9.81 -21.54 17.01
C ALA A 79 -8.51 -20.75 16.98
N LEU A 80 -8.40 -19.75 16.09
CA LEU A 80 -7.25 -18.84 16.01
C LEU A 80 -7.07 -18.04 17.29
N GLU A 81 -8.14 -17.41 17.79
CA GLU A 81 -8.14 -16.64 19.05
C GLU A 81 -7.70 -17.52 20.23
N THR A 82 -8.32 -18.72 20.37
CA THR A 82 -7.98 -19.66 21.46
C THR A 82 -6.51 -20.07 21.44
N LYS A 83 -5.89 -20.16 20.26
CA LYS A 83 -4.49 -20.58 20.09
C LYS A 83 -3.54 -19.41 19.87
N LYS A 84 -4.03 -18.17 19.88
CA LYS A 84 -3.25 -16.94 19.62
C LYS A 84 -2.44 -17.05 18.33
N ILE A 85 -3.09 -17.50 17.25
CA ILE A 85 -2.49 -17.62 15.94
C ILE A 85 -2.93 -16.43 15.12
N HIS A 86 -1.96 -15.68 14.57
CA HIS A 86 -2.18 -14.52 13.70
C HIS A 86 -2.03 -14.95 12.24
N PRO A 87 -3.15 -15.17 11.51
CA PRO A 87 -3.09 -15.58 10.12
C PRO A 87 -2.62 -14.41 9.25
N MET A 88 -1.79 -14.70 8.25
CA MET A 88 -1.30 -13.72 7.27
C MET A 88 -1.89 -13.94 5.87
N ALA A 89 -2.57 -15.06 5.65
CA ALA A 89 -3.26 -15.39 4.41
C ALA A 89 -4.57 -16.11 4.71
N GLN A 90 -5.42 -16.23 3.70
CA GLN A 90 -6.62 -17.06 3.79
C GLN A 90 -6.24 -18.53 4.02
N PRO A 91 -6.92 -19.24 4.93
CA PRO A 91 -6.63 -20.64 5.19
C PRO A 91 -7.09 -21.54 4.05
N GLU A 92 -6.35 -22.63 3.83
CA GLU A 92 -6.86 -23.78 3.08
C GLU A 92 -7.64 -24.67 4.06
N ILE A 93 -8.96 -24.75 3.89
CA ILE A 93 -9.85 -25.50 4.79
C ILE A 93 -10.33 -26.77 4.10
N ASP A 94 -10.08 -27.92 4.74
CA ASP A 94 -10.56 -29.24 4.35
C ASP A 94 -11.52 -29.79 5.41
N VAL A 95 -12.79 -29.99 5.03
CA VAL A 95 -13.81 -30.53 5.94
C VAL A 95 -13.81 -32.06 5.81
N GLN A 96 -13.44 -32.74 6.88
CA GLN A 96 -13.23 -34.18 6.91
C GLN A 96 -14.47 -34.98 7.33
N ASP A 97 -15.11 -34.57 8.41
CA ASP A 97 -16.28 -35.27 8.98
C ASP A 97 -17.41 -34.27 9.20
N VAL A 98 -18.61 -34.63 8.75
CA VAL A 98 -19.86 -33.86 8.92
C VAL A 98 -20.98 -34.81 9.31
N PRO A 99 -21.89 -34.47 10.25
CA PRO A 99 -23.05 -35.30 10.57
C PRO A 99 -23.90 -35.59 9.32
N GLU A 100 -24.28 -36.83 9.13
CA GLU A 100 -25.11 -37.29 7.97
C GLU A 100 -26.61 -37.23 8.25
N SER A 101 -27.01 -37.13 9.51
CA SER A 101 -28.42 -37.04 9.92
C SER A 101 -28.59 -36.27 11.22
N ALA A 102 -29.80 -35.80 11.52
CA ALA A 102 -30.15 -35.07 12.74
C ALA A 102 -29.96 -35.90 14.05
N LYS A 103 -29.71 -37.20 13.94
CA LYS A 103 -29.47 -38.11 15.08
C LYS A 103 -28.04 -38.63 15.10
N ASP A 104 -27.26 -38.22 14.15
CA ASP A 104 -25.87 -38.60 14.04
C ASP A 104 -25.03 -37.85 15.07
N GLU A 105 -24.29 -38.61 15.89
CA GLU A 105 -23.39 -38.08 16.92
C GLU A 105 -21.99 -37.80 16.36
N THR A 106 -21.81 -37.90 15.02
CA THR A 106 -20.56 -37.57 14.36
C THR A 106 -20.22 -36.10 14.62
N LYS A 107 -19.00 -35.85 15.06
CA LYS A 107 -18.50 -34.51 15.32
C LYS A 107 -18.10 -33.86 14.00
N LEU A 108 -18.42 -32.57 13.84
CA LEU A 108 -17.84 -31.81 12.75
C LEU A 108 -16.32 -31.76 12.93
N LYS A 109 -15.59 -32.15 11.90
CA LYS A 109 -14.13 -32.07 11.91
C LYS A 109 -13.64 -31.41 10.64
N PHE A 110 -12.84 -30.37 10.80
CA PHE A 110 -12.17 -29.75 9.68
C PHE A 110 -10.71 -29.49 10.00
N VAL A 111 -9.92 -29.35 8.95
CA VAL A 111 -8.49 -29.07 8.99
C VAL A 111 -8.25 -27.79 8.24
N ALA A 112 -7.61 -26.83 8.89
CA ALA A 112 -7.19 -25.58 8.28
C ALA A 112 -5.66 -25.54 8.20
N THR A 113 -5.12 -25.35 7.02
CA THR A 113 -3.70 -25.05 6.82
C THR A 113 -3.55 -23.56 6.69
N VAL A 114 -2.75 -22.94 7.57
CA VAL A 114 -2.69 -21.49 7.77
C VAL A 114 -1.24 -21.03 7.69
N GLU A 115 -0.99 -20.03 6.89
CA GLU A 115 0.23 -19.22 6.99
C GLU A 115 0.05 -18.18 8.07
N ARG A 116 0.96 -18.20 9.05
CA ARG A 116 0.88 -17.36 10.24
C ARG A 116 2.10 -16.49 10.41
N ARG A 117 1.97 -15.40 11.14
CA ARG A 117 3.10 -14.66 11.68
C ARG A 117 3.91 -15.59 12.61
N PRO A 118 5.24 -15.66 12.48
CA PRO A 118 6.08 -16.37 13.43
C PRO A 118 6.02 -15.70 14.82
N ASP A 119 6.44 -16.44 15.84
CA ASP A 119 6.60 -15.87 17.18
C ASP A 119 7.86 -15.01 17.19
N ILE A 120 7.72 -13.70 17.41
CA ILE A 120 8.80 -12.70 17.40
C ILE A 120 8.89 -12.11 18.80
N GLU A 121 10.08 -12.15 19.40
CA GLU A 121 10.36 -11.51 20.68
C GLU A 121 11.20 -10.25 20.43
N LEU A 122 10.58 -9.08 20.56
CA LEU A 122 11.27 -7.80 20.35
C LEU A 122 12.25 -7.50 21.49
N PRO A 123 13.36 -6.79 21.20
CA PRO A 123 14.26 -6.30 22.24
C PRO A 123 13.54 -5.30 23.17
N ALA A 124 14.03 -5.18 24.41
CA ALA A 124 13.49 -4.19 25.35
C ALA A 124 13.75 -2.78 24.82
N LEU A 125 12.73 -1.93 24.84
CA LEU A 125 12.84 -0.53 24.39
C LEU A 125 13.48 0.37 25.47
N ASP A 126 13.35 -0.02 26.73
CA ASP A 126 13.86 0.77 27.88
C ASP A 126 15.38 0.91 27.81
N GLY A 127 15.84 2.15 27.78
CA GLY A 127 17.25 2.48 27.65
C GLY A 127 17.86 2.26 26.25
N MET A 128 17.04 1.98 25.24
CA MET A 128 17.52 1.84 23.86
C MET A 128 17.94 3.20 23.31
N GLU A 129 19.17 3.28 22.80
CA GLU A 129 19.71 4.45 22.12
C GLU A 129 19.93 4.14 20.65
N ILE A 130 19.54 5.08 19.78
CA ILE A 130 19.62 4.93 18.33
C ILE A 130 20.32 6.14 17.76
N GLU A 131 21.45 5.90 17.09
CA GLU A 131 22.20 6.96 16.42
C GLU A 131 21.63 7.20 15.03
N VAL A 132 21.39 8.47 14.71
CA VAL A 132 20.82 8.93 13.43
C VAL A 132 21.73 10.00 12.85
N ALA A 133 21.91 9.98 11.54
CA ALA A 133 22.70 11.01 10.86
C ALA A 133 22.07 12.38 11.07
N LYS A 134 22.93 13.41 11.18
CA LYS A 134 22.49 14.78 11.34
C LYS A 134 21.76 15.29 10.11
N ALA A 135 20.71 16.07 10.34
CA ALA A 135 20.07 16.83 9.27
C ALA A 135 20.97 18.01 8.89
N GLU A 136 21.66 17.91 7.78
CA GLU A 136 22.47 18.98 7.25
C GLU A 136 21.79 19.60 6.03
N VAL A 137 21.80 20.93 5.98
CA VAL A 137 21.43 21.71 4.81
C VAL A 137 22.71 22.25 4.21
N THR A 138 22.99 21.85 3.01
CA THR A 138 24.16 22.32 2.28
C THR A 138 23.81 23.53 1.40
N ASP A 139 24.82 24.32 1.05
CA ASP A 139 24.63 25.37 0.04
C ASP A 139 24.18 24.79 -1.32
N GLU A 140 24.53 23.54 -1.58
CA GLU A 140 24.08 22.81 -2.79
C GLU A 140 22.57 22.56 -2.75
N ASP A 141 22.00 22.20 -1.61
CA ASP A 141 20.53 22.02 -1.46
C ASP A 141 19.78 23.32 -1.76
N ILE A 142 20.30 24.45 -1.29
CA ILE A 142 19.72 25.78 -1.52
C ILE A 142 19.82 26.14 -2.99
N ASN A 143 21.00 25.94 -3.59
CA ASN A 143 21.24 26.26 -5.00
C ASN A 143 20.40 25.38 -5.92
N ASN A 144 20.27 24.08 -5.65
CA ASN A 144 19.44 23.18 -6.43
C ASN A 144 17.98 23.61 -6.42
N ARG A 145 17.45 24.08 -5.28
CA ARG A 145 16.08 24.60 -5.17
C ARG A 145 15.92 25.92 -5.94
N LEU A 146 16.91 26.79 -5.81
CA LEU A 146 16.93 28.06 -6.52
C LEU A 146 16.97 27.85 -8.04
N GLU A 147 17.79 26.93 -8.53
CA GLU A 147 17.83 26.56 -9.94
C GLU A 147 16.54 25.89 -10.41
N ALA A 148 15.94 25.00 -9.60
CA ALA A 148 14.63 24.41 -9.93
C ALA A 148 13.53 25.47 -10.01
N LEU A 149 13.55 26.48 -9.13
CA LEU A 149 12.65 27.61 -9.21
C LEU A 149 12.92 28.43 -10.47
N ARG A 150 14.18 28.75 -10.78
CA ARG A 150 14.64 29.48 -11.95
C ARG A 150 14.20 28.83 -13.27
N GLN A 151 14.31 27.50 -13.38
CA GLN A 151 13.84 26.73 -14.53
C GLN A 151 12.33 26.88 -14.78
N ARG A 152 11.52 27.03 -13.74
CA ARG A 152 10.08 27.24 -13.89
C ARG A 152 9.72 28.60 -14.53
N PHE A 153 10.64 29.55 -14.51
CA PHE A 153 10.52 30.87 -15.12
C PHE A 153 11.36 31.01 -16.41
N GLY A 154 11.96 29.90 -16.86
CA GLY A 154 12.65 29.83 -18.13
C GLY A 154 11.72 30.11 -19.33
N THR A 155 12.22 30.80 -20.31
CA THR A 155 11.51 31.08 -21.55
C THR A 155 12.18 30.38 -22.74
N LEU A 156 11.37 29.78 -23.61
CA LEU A 156 11.90 29.11 -24.82
C LEU A 156 12.07 30.11 -25.96
N VAL A 157 13.31 30.42 -26.31
CA VAL A 157 13.67 31.31 -27.43
C VAL A 157 14.19 30.51 -28.61
N SER A 158 13.75 30.86 -29.84
CA SER A 158 14.23 30.21 -31.05
C SER A 158 15.69 30.57 -31.30
N VAL A 159 16.50 29.57 -31.63
CA VAL A 159 17.93 29.73 -31.90
C VAL A 159 18.29 29.18 -33.27
N ASP A 160 19.19 29.90 -33.97
CA ASP A 160 19.75 29.53 -35.28
C ASP A 160 21.13 28.87 -35.13
N ARG A 161 21.18 27.80 -34.31
CA ARG A 161 22.36 26.98 -34.10
C ARG A 161 21.98 25.49 -34.03
N PRO A 162 22.95 24.58 -34.21
CA PRO A 162 22.72 23.17 -33.98
C PRO A 162 22.17 22.89 -32.57
N ALA A 163 21.25 21.94 -32.49
CA ALA A 163 20.65 21.51 -31.23
C ALA A 163 21.70 20.90 -30.31
N ALA A 164 21.63 21.23 -29.04
CA ALA A 164 22.49 20.74 -27.99
C ALA A 164 21.64 20.18 -26.84
N LYS A 165 22.26 19.42 -25.95
CA LYS A 165 21.61 18.90 -24.76
C LYS A 165 20.98 20.03 -23.91
N GLY A 166 19.72 19.88 -23.54
CA GLY A 166 18.91 20.88 -22.82
C GLY A 166 18.13 21.82 -23.75
N ASP A 167 18.30 21.73 -25.09
CA ASP A 167 17.47 22.47 -26.04
C ASP A 167 16.14 21.72 -26.30
N TYR A 168 15.12 22.47 -26.68
CA TYR A 168 13.84 21.95 -27.10
C TYR A 168 13.76 21.96 -28.65
N ALA A 169 13.67 20.78 -29.25
CA ALA A 169 13.46 20.65 -30.67
C ALA A 169 11.98 20.39 -30.98
N ASN A 170 11.42 21.15 -31.92
CA ASN A 170 10.15 20.78 -32.54
C ASN A 170 10.46 19.87 -33.69
N ILE A 171 9.97 18.61 -33.62
CA ILE A 171 10.34 17.56 -34.58
C ILE A 171 9.12 16.88 -35.17
N ASP A 172 9.30 16.37 -36.40
CA ASP A 172 8.38 15.40 -36.99
C ASP A 172 9.05 14.03 -36.99
N LEU A 173 8.31 13.02 -36.51
CA LEU A 173 8.75 11.64 -36.40
C LEU A 173 7.96 10.75 -37.35
N ASN A 174 8.65 9.91 -38.14
CA ASN A 174 8.03 8.90 -38.98
C ASN A 174 8.71 7.54 -38.72
N ALA A 175 7.95 6.55 -38.28
CA ALA A 175 8.43 5.19 -38.08
C ALA A 175 8.08 4.30 -39.29
N GLU A 176 9.07 3.63 -39.87
CA GLU A 176 8.90 2.74 -41.03
C GLU A 176 9.36 1.32 -40.66
N ILE A 177 8.54 0.34 -41.02
CA ILE A 177 8.88 -1.10 -40.96
C ILE A 177 8.74 -1.64 -42.38
N ASP A 178 9.81 -2.27 -42.92
CA ASP A 178 9.88 -2.82 -44.27
C ASP A 178 9.50 -1.83 -45.39
N GLY A 179 9.69 -0.52 -45.13
CA GLY A 179 9.43 0.58 -46.10
C GLY A 179 7.98 1.10 -46.05
N GLU A 180 7.14 0.61 -45.17
CA GLU A 180 5.81 1.15 -44.92
C GLU A 180 5.78 1.98 -43.62
N THR A 181 5.18 3.18 -43.67
CA THR A 181 5.01 4.04 -42.51
C THR A 181 3.96 3.40 -41.57
N VAL A 182 4.38 3.08 -40.35
CA VAL A 182 3.51 2.44 -39.33
C VAL A 182 3.05 3.42 -38.27
N ASP A 183 3.82 4.50 -38.05
CA ASP A 183 3.45 5.60 -37.15
C ASP A 183 4.04 6.93 -37.68
N SER A 184 3.34 8.04 -37.41
CA SER A 184 3.77 9.37 -37.79
C SER A 184 3.24 10.40 -36.79
N GLN A 185 4.15 11.25 -36.28
CA GLN A 185 3.83 12.34 -35.37
C GLN A 185 4.50 13.62 -35.89
N GLU A 186 3.73 14.70 -35.96
CA GLU A 186 4.21 15.99 -36.46
C GLU A 186 4.19 17.05 -35.35
N GLY A 187 5.21 17.93 -35.36
CA GLY A 187 5.27 19.08 -34.47
C GLY A 187 5.46 18.72 -32.97
N VAL A 188 6.07 17.59 -32.68
CA VAL A 188 6.36 17.16 -31.33
C VAL A 188 7.46 18.01 -30.71
N SER A 189 7.24 18.57 -29.53
CA SER A 189 8.27 19.26 -28.74
C SER A 189 9.02 18.24 -27.89
N TYR A 190 10.31 18.14 -28.09
CA TYR A 190 11.19 17.21 -27.38
C TYR A 190 12.38 17.94 -26.78
N GLU A 191 12.65 17.70 -25.49
CA GLU A 191 13.83 18.19 -24.78
C GLU A 191 15.00 17.23 -24.98
N LEU A 192 16.09 17.72 -25.61
CA LEU A 192 17.28 16.92 -25.87
C LEU A 192 17.98 16.55 -24.56
N GLY A 193 18.20 15.26 -24.37
CA GLY A 193 18.86 14.72 -23.17
C GLY A 193 17.89 14.33 -22.06
N SER A 194 16.58 14.46 -22.26
CA SER A 194 15.56 14.00 -21.32
C SER A 194 15.37 12.48 -21.33
N ALA A 195 15.74 11.80 -22.39
CA ALA A 195 15.53 10.36 -22.61
C ALA A 195 14.08 9.89 -22.33
N THR A 196 13.09 10.76 -22.62
CA THR A 196 11.67 10.50 -22.34
C THR A 196 10.91 9.90 -23.53
N MET A 197 11.61 9.71 -24.66
CA MET A 197 11.06 9.13 -25.89
C MET A 197 11.92 7.94 -26.34
N LEU A 198 11.98 7.71 -27.63
CA LEU A 198 12.66 6.57 -28.25
C LEU A 198 14.17 6.53 -27.97
N ASP A 199 14.69 5.38 -27.60
CA ASP A 199 16.12 5.15 -27.45
C ASP A 199 16.90 5.53 -28.73
N GLY A 200 17.94 6.36 -28.58
CA GLY A 200 18.77 6.87 -29.68
C GLY A 200 18.25 8.16 -30.34
N LEU A 201 17.13 8.71 -29.88
CA LEU A 201 16.60 9.99 -30.40
C LEU A 201 17.50 11.17 -30.03
N ASP A 202 18.00 11.22 -28.78
CA ASP A 202 18.91 12.26 -28.33
C ASP A 202 20.18 12.34 -29.20
N GLU A 203 20.82 11.19 -29.42
CA GLU A 203 22.04 11.07 -30.23
C GLU A 203 21.77 11.43 -31.69
N ALA A 204 20.58 11.13 -32.21
CA ALA A 204 20.20 11.45 -33.57
C ALA A 204 19.90 12.94 -33.77
N LEU A 205 19.44 13.65 -32.74
CA LEU A 205 19.10 15.07 -32.80
C LEU A 205 20.29 15.99 -32.47
N GLU A 206 21.25 15.52 -31.69
CA GLU A 206 22.39 16.33 -31.28
C GLU A 206 23.18 16.80 -32.49
N GLY A 207 23.39 18.10 -32.59
CA GLY A 207 24.12 18.74 -33.68
C GLY A 207 23.29 19.03 -34.95
N LEU A 208 21.98 18.69 -34.96
CA LEU A 208 21.11 19.04 -36.08
C LEU A 208 20.57 20.48 -35.96
N SER A 209 20.47 21.16 -37.09
CA SER A 209 19.87 22.48 -37.20
C SER A 209 18.42 22.42 -37.69
N SER A 210 17.70 23.51 -37.54
CA SER A 210 16.35 23.66 -38.11
C SER A 210 16.32 23.34 -39.59
N GLY A 211 15.38 22.51 -40.03
CA GLY A 211 15.20 22.05 -41.40
C GLY A 211 16.00 20.79 -41.78
N GLU A 212 16.91 20.32 -40.94
CA GLU A 212 17.68 19.10 -41.19
C GLU A 212 16.90 17.84 -40.83
N GLU A 213 17.24 16.74 -41.50
CA GLU A 213 16.59 15.43 -41.33
C GLU A 213 17.65 14.36 -41.04
N THR A 214 17.31 13.42 -40.22
CA THR A 214 18.13 12.25 -39.90
C THR A 214 17.29 10.99 -39.79
N SER A 215 17.95 9.84 -39.67
CA SER A 215 17.25 8.59 -39.38
C SER A 215 18.11 7.66 -38.54
N PHE A 216 17.47 6.98 -37.63
CA PHE A 216 18.11 5.97 -36.76
C PHE A 216 17.21 4.74 -36.62
N LYS A 217 17.76 3.66 -36.05
CA LYS A 217 16.99 2.43 -35.77
C LYS A 217 16.61 2.42 -34.31
N GLY A 218 15.31 2.43 -34.05
CA GLY A 218 14.76 2.36 -32.70
C GLY A 218 13.79 1.19 -32.56
N THR A 219 13.41 0.89 -31.31
CA THR A 219 12.33 -0.03 -30.97
C THR A 219 11.10 0.79 -30.63
N LEU A 220 9.94 0.43 -31.17
CA LEU A 220 8.69 1.12 -30.87
C LEU A 220 8.21 0.71 -29.47
N GLU A 221 7.92 1.68 -28.62
CA GLU A 221 7.56 1.44 -27.21
C GLU A 221 6.04 1.36 -26.98
N ALA A 222 5.24 1.68 -28.01
CA ALA A 222 3.79 1.67 -27.87
C ALA A 222 3.10 1.40 -29.22
N GLY A 223 1.80 1.06 -29.17
CA GLY A 223 0.95 0.90 -30.33
C GLY A 223 0.87 -0.54 -30.85
N LYS A 224 0.45 -0.69 -32.13
CA LYS A 224 0.25 -2.03 -32.72
C LYS A 224 1.54 -2.79 -32.98
N HIS A 225 2.64 -2.09 -33.06
CA HIS A 225 3.98 -2.58 -33.42
C HIS A 225 4.96 -2.46 -32.24
N GLU A 226 4.44 -2.44 -31.00
CA GLU A 226 5.24 -2.40 -29.76
C GLU A 226 6.26 -3.54 -29.73
N GLY A 227 7.52 -3.20 -29.44
CA GLY A 227 8.64 -4.13 -29.40
C GLY A 227 9.27 -4.44 -30.76
N GLU A 228 8.72 -3.94 -31.88
CA GLU A 228 9.30 -4.11 -33.20
C GLU A 228 10.36 -3.04 -33.51
N LYS A 229 11.39 -3.44 -34.27
CA LYS A 229 12.42 -2.51 -34.71
C LYS A 229 11.95 -1.76 -35.94
N ALA A 230 12.00 -0.44 -35.89
CA ALA A 230 11.63 0.44 -36.96
C ALA A 230 12.79 1.35 -37.38
N LEU A 231 12.77 1.84 -38.61
CA LEU A 231 13.58 2.96 -39.06
C LEU A 231 12.82 4.24 -38.70
N ILE A 232 13.36 5.01 -37.77
CA ILE A 232 12.78 6.27 -37.33
C ILE A 232 13.42 7.41 -38.17
N LYS A 233 12.63 8.11 -38.96
CA LYS A 233 13.02 9.32 -39.64
C LYS A 233 12.58 10.53 -38.82
N VAL A 234 13.50 11.42 -38.58
CA VAL A 234 13.28 12.62 -37.77
C VAL A 234 13.62 13.86 -38.60
N LYS A 235 12.73 14.83 -38.57
CA LYS A 235 12.96 16.16 -39.15
C LYS A 235 12.86 17.19 -38.04
N VAL A 236 13.87 18.06 -37.98
CA VAL A 236 13.90 19.19 -37.03
C VAL A 236 13.22 20.40 -37.66
N ASN A 237 12.07 20.80 -37.12
CA ASN A 237 11.34 21.99 -37.63
C ASN A 237 11.89 23.28 -37.04
N SER A 238 12.21 23.29 -35.74
CA SER A 238 12.86 24.44 -35.08
C SER A 238 13.60 23.97 -33.83
N VAL A 239 14.61 24.71 -33.45
CA VAL A 239 15.35 24.53 -32.19
C VAL A 239 15.09 25.74 -31.32
N LYS A 240 14.79 25.49 -30.04
CA LYS A 240 14.62 26.51 -29.01
C LYS A 240 15.57 26.21 -27.86
N ALA A 241 16.25 27.22 -27.38
CA ALA A 241 17.02 27.16 -26.16
C ALA A 241 16.18 27.70 -24.98
N GLU A 242 16.32 27.11 -23.84
CA GLU A 242 15.77 27.67 -22.61
C GLU A 242 16.66 28.84 -22.15
N GLU A 243 16.10 30.03 -22.12
CA GLU A 243 16.73 31.22 -21.59
C GLU A 243 16.24 31.41 -20.15
N LEU A 244 17.12 31.19 -19.21
CA LEU A 244 16.83 31.33 -17.78
C LEU A 244 17.03 32.80 -17.35
N PRO A 245 16.12 33.32 -16.48
CA PRO A 245 16.30 34.68 -15.94
C PRO A 245 17.61 34.80 -15.14
N GLU A 246 18.17 36.02 -15.02
CA GLU A 246 19.28 36.26 -14.13
C GLU A 246 18.84 36.11 -12.66
N LEU A 247 19.74 35.62 -11.81
CA LEU A 247 19.47 35.48 -10.38
C LEU A 247 19.77 36.81 -9.66
N ASP A 248 18.78 37.68 -9.65
CA ASP A 248 18.82 39.01 -9.05
C ASP A 248 17.53 39.32 -8.26
N ASP A 249 17.39 40.54 -7.79
CA ASP A 249 16.22 40.97 -7.02
C ASP A 249 14.95 41.06 -7.90
N ASP A 250 15.08 41.34 -9.18
CA ASP A 250 13.95 41.33 -10.11
C ASP A 250 13.39 39.92 -10.24
N PHE A 251 14.25 38.90 -10.36
CA PHE A 251 13.85 37.50 -10.36
C PHE A 251 13.15 37.12 -9.04
N ALA A 252 13.70 37.53 -7.89
CA ALA A 252 13.09 37.21 -6.58
C ALA A 252 11.66 37.76 -6.48
N SER A 253 11.45 38.98 -6.92
CA SER A 253 10.15 39.65 -6.93
C SER A 253 9.14 39.02 -7.92
N GLU A 254 9.62 38.46 -9.04
CA GLU A 254 8.76 37.77 -10.02
C GLU A 254 8.41 36.35 -9.59
N ALA A 255 9.37 35.62 -9.02
CA ALA A 255 9.25 34.20 -8.70
C ALA A 255 8.70 33.90 -7.30
N SER A 256 8.60 34.90 -6.43
CA SER A 256 8.21 34.75 -5.00
C SER A 256 7.52 35.99 -4.45
N GLU A 257 7.25 35.96 -3.15
CA GLU A 257 6.72 37.12 -2.39
C GLU A 257 7.83 38.02 -1.81
N PHE A 258 9.10 37.77 -2.11
CA PHE A 258 10.24 38.46 -1.56
C PHE A 258 10.76 39.55 -2.53
N ASP A 259 11.24 40.66 -1.99
CA ASP A 259 11.75 41.78 -2.77
C ASP A 259 13.22 41.64 -3.15
N THR A 260 13.97 40.74 -2.47
CA THR A 260 15.40 40.54 -2.71
C THR A 260 15.77 39.06 -2.83
N LEU A 261 16.82 38.79 -3.63
CA LEU A 261 17.38 37.44 -3.79
C LEU A 261 17.88 36.86 -2.45
N ASP A 262 18.39 37.67 -1.56
CA ASP A 262 18.87 37.23 -0.26
C ASP A 262 17.71 36.76 0.64
N GLU A 263 16.57 37.46 0.63
CA GLU A 263 15.35 37.02 1.37
C GLU A 263 14.80 35.71 0.80
N LEU A 264 14.75 35.59 -0.53
CA LEU A 264 14.36 34.34 -1.19
C LEU A 264 15.28 33.17 -0.78
N LYS A 265 16.61 33.37 -0.77
CA LYS A 265 17.57 32.35 -0.34
C LYS A 265 17.41 31.98 1.13
N GLU A 266 17.12 32.95 2.00
CA GLU A 266 16.83 32.65 3.42
C GLU A 266 15.58 31.82 3.60
N ASP A 267 14.55 32.05 2.80
CA ASP A 267 13.33 31.26 2.84
C ASP A 267 13.57 29.85 2.28
N LEU A 268 14.24 29.73 1.14
CA LEU A 268 14.64 28.43 0.58
C LEU A 268 15.49 27.61 1.57
N LYS A 269 16.34 28.29 2.38
CA LYS A 269 17.10 27.66 3.43
C LYS A 269 16.23 27.11 4.55
N LYS A 270 15.17 27.84 4.95
CA LYS A 270 14.19 27.35 5.94
C LYS A 270 13.44 26.13 5.43
N VAL A 271 12.97 26.17 4.17
CA VAL A 271 12.30 25.04 3.52
C VAL A 271 13.24 23.84 3.42
N ALA A 272 14.51 24.06 3.02
CA ALA A 272 15.52 23.00 2.97
C ALA A 272 15.79 22.40 4.36
N ALA A 273 15.78 23.22 5.41
CA ALA A 273 15.94 22.74 6.79
C ALA A 273 14.76 21.86 7.23
N GLN A 274 13.53 22.26 6.96
CA GLN A 274 12.34 21.45 7.26
C GLN A 274 12.38 20.11 6.53
N ASP A 275 12.79 20.10 5.26
CA ASP A 275 12.93 18.86 4.51
C ASP A 275 14.07 17.98 5.01
N ALA A 276 15.18 18.59 5.47
CA ALA A 276 16.28 17.86 6.08
C ALA A 276 15.85 17.23 7.41
N GLU A 277 15.08 17.94 8.23
CA GLU A 277 14.47 17.42 9.45
C GLU A 277 13.50 16.27 9.13
N GLY A 278 12.66 16.39 8.09
CA GLY A 278 11.78 15.33 7.63
C GLY A 278 12.53 14.09 7.16
N ARG A 279 13.63 14.26 6.42
CA ARG A 279 14.52 13.15 6.04
C ARG A 279 15.18 12.50 7.27
N GLN A 280 15.59 13.30 8.27
CA GLN A 280 16.15 12.80 9.52
C GLN A 280 15.11 12.00 10.32
N ALA A 281 13.86 12.46 10.40
CA ALA A 281 12.78 11.73 11.05
C ALA A 281 12.51 10.39 10.35
N THR A 282 12.54 10.36 9.02
CA THR A 282 12.44 9.11 8.24
C THR A 282 13.62 8.18 8.51
N ALA A 283 14.85 8.70 8.53
CA ALA A 283 16.04 7.92 8.87
C ALA A 283 16.00 7.38 10.32
N ALA A 284 15.45 8.16 11.26
CA ALA A 284 15.23 7.73 12.63
C ALA A 284 14.24 6.56 12.72
N ARG A 285 13.14 6.63 11.96
CA ARG A 285 12.17 5.54 11.83
C ARG A 285 12.82 4.27 11.30
N ASP A 286 13.55 4.39 10.19
CA ASP A 286 14.18 3.25 9.55
C ASP A 286 15.28 2.63 10.45
N ALA A 287 16.05 3.46 11.14
CA ALA A 287 17.03 3.01 12.12
C ALA A 287 16.38 2.32 13.33
N PHE A 288 15.22 2.80 13.78
CA PHE A 288 14.46 2.16 14.85
C PHE A 288 13.95 0.77 14.43
N ILE A 289 13.34 0.64 13.25
CA ILE A 289 12.87 -0.65 12.73
C ILE A 289 14.05 -1.61 12.58
N ALA A 290 15.16 -1.16 11.96
CA ALA A 290 16.36 -1.96 11.83
C ALA A 290 16.93 -2.40 13.18
N LYS A 291 16.83 -1.55 14.22
CA LYS A 291 17.27 -1.88 15.58
C LYS A 291 16.36 -2.90 16.26
N LEU A 292 15.06 -2.89 15.97
CA LEU A 292 14.13 -3.92 16.44
C LEU A 292 14.40 -5.28 15.78
N GLU A 293 14.84 -5.29 14.52
CA GLU A 293 15.17 -6.50 13.77
C GLU A 293 16.55 -7.07 14.07
N ASP A 294 17.42 -6.27 14.67
CA ASP A 294 18.83 -6.61 14.90
C ASP A 294 18.97 -7.91 15.72
N GLY A 295 19.60 -8.90 15.12
CA GLY A 295 19.82 -10.22 15.73
C GLY A 295 18.60 -11.14 15.75
N LEU A 296 17.47 -10.76 15.13
CA LEU A 296 16.28 -11.61 15.01
C LEU A 296 16.26 -12.38 13.69
N GLU A 297 15.98 -13.68 13.78
CA GLU A 297 15.64 -14.49 12.60
C GLU A 297 14.11 -14.43 12.41
N ILE A 298 13.65 -13.65 11.44
CA ILE A 298 12.23 -13.48 11.13
C ILE A 298 11.91 -14.21 9.82
N PRO A 299 11.46 -15.49 9.89
CA PRO A 299 11.07 -16.22 8.70
C PRO A 299 9.79 -15.64 8.10
N VAL A 300 9.79 -15.46 6.78
CA VAL A 300 8.67 -14.90 6.02
C VAL A 300 7.79 -16.03 5.46
N PRO A 301 6.44 -15.92 5.55
CA PRO A 301 5.51 -16.88 4.96
C PRO A 301 5.68 -16.95 3.43
N LYS A 302 5.92 -18.14 2.90
CA LYS A 302 6.27 -18.31 1.48
C LYS A 302 5.13 -18.00 0.52
N GLY A 303 3.90 -18.36 0.88
CA GLY A 303 2.72 -18.11 0.05
C GLY A 303 2.40 -16.62 -0.02
N VAL A 304 2.41 -15.95 1.14
CA VAL A 304 2.21 -14.50 1.23
C VAL A 304 3.28 -13.75 0.43
N LYS A 305 4.56 -14.12 0.61
CA LYS A 305 5.67 -13.54 -0.16
C LYS A 305 5.45 -13.70 -1.66
N ALA A 306 5.09 -14.90 -2.12
CA ALA A 306 4.89 -15.17 -3.54
C ALA A 306 3.75 -14.34 -4.14
N GLU A 307 2.64 -14.19 -3.41
CA GLU A 307 1.48 -13.38 -3.83
C GLU A 307 1.84 -11.89 -3.92
N MET A 308 2.54 -11.35 -2.91
CA MET A 308 2.98 -9.96 -2.90
C MET A 308 4.01 -9.65 -4.00
N VAL A 309 4.96 -10.56 -4.24
CA VAL A 309 5.93 -10.44 -5.35
C VAL A 309 5.20 -10.40 -6.70
N GLU A 310 4.21 -11.27 -6.90
CA GLU A 310 3.41 -11.24 -8.14
C GLU A 310 2.66 -9.91 -8.29
N GLN A 311 2.12 -9.38 -7.20
CA GLN A 311 1.43 -8.08 -7.20
C GLN A 311 2.40 -6.93 -7.49
N GLN A 312 3.58 -6.92 -6.86
CA GLN A 312 4.62 -5.93 -7.11
C GLN A 312 5.08 -5.94 -8.56
N LEU A 313 5.27 -7.12 -9.15
CA LEU A 313 5.64 -7.25 -10.56
C LEU A 313 4.55 -6.74 -11.52
N LYS A 314 3.26 -6.87 -11.17
CA LYS A 314 2.14 -6.28 -11.95
C LYS A 314 2.19 -4.75 -11.99
N ASN A 315 2.76 -4.10 -10.98
CA ASN A 315 2.94 -2.65 -10.97
C ASN A 315 4.11 -2.20 -11.86
N VAL A 316 5.10 -3.07 -12.07
CA VAL A 316 6.32 -2.76 -12.84
C VAL A 316 6.20 -3.20 -14.30
N THR A 317 5.44 -4.24 -14.58
CA THR A 317 5.30 -4.80 -15.93
C THR A 317 3.88 -5.27 -16.20
N ALA A 318 3.39 -5.06 -17.43
CA ALA A 318 2.06 -5.52 -17.84
C ALA A 318 1.89 -7.05 -17.78
N ASP A 319 3.00 -7.81 -17.88
CA ASP A 319 3.01 -9.28 -17.81
C ASP A 319 4.11 -9.74 -16.84
N PRO A 320 3.78 -10.09 -15.58
CA PRO A 320 4.75 -10.55 -14.59
C PRO A 320 5.60 -11.76 -15.03
N SER A 321 5.09 -12.58 -15.95
CA SER A 321 5.82 -13.74 -16.46
C SER A 321 7.04 -13.35 -17.29
N LYS A 322 7.03 -12.16 -17.88
CA LYS A 322 8.10 -11.60 -18.71
C LYS A 322 9.09 -10.73 -17.92
N ALA A 323 8.86 -10.53 -16.62
CA ALA A 323 9.76 -9.75 -15.79
C ALA A 323 11.20 -10.32 -15.86
N THR A 324 12.18 -9.43 -15.92
CA THR A 324 13.59 -9.79 -15.94
C THR A 324 14.02 -10.46 -14.63
N LYS A 325 15.19 -11.08 -14.62
CA LYS A 325 15.72 -11.70 -13.39
C LYS A 325 16.04 -10.65 -12.32
N GLU A 326 16.52 -9.49 -12.75
CA GLU A 326 16.80 -8.35 -11.88
C GLU A 326 15.52 -7.83 -11.25
N GLN A 327 14.46 -7.58 -12.03
CA GLN A 327 13.16 -7.13 -11.53
C GLN A 327 12.55 -8.12 -10.52
N LYS A 328 12.67 -9.43 -10.78
CA LYS A 328 12.19 -10.46 -9.84
C LYS A 328 12.99 -10.49 -8.55
N ALA A 329 14.31 -10.36 -8.62
CA ALA A 329 15.17 -10.36 -7.44
C ALA A 329 14.91 -9.10 -6.58
N GLU A 330 14.78 -7.95 -7.20
CA GLU A 330 14.47 -6.69 -6.53
C GLU A 330 13.08 -6.74 -5.86
N ALA A 331 12.05 -7.25 -6.57
CA ALA A 331 10.72 -7.42 -6.01
C ALA A 331 10.73 -8.42 -4.83
N GLU A 332 11.49 -9.52 -4.93
CA GLU A 332 11.61 -10.50 -3.85
C GLU A 332 12.29 -9.91 -2.60
N GLU A 333 13.32 -9.10 -2.76
CA GLU A 333 14.04 -8.44 -1.67
C GLU A 333 13.17 -7.36 -1.01
N THR A 334 12.52 -6.51 -1.81
CA THR A 334 11.61 -5.46 -1.32
C THR A 334 10.46 -6.06 -0.53
N VAL A 335 9.76 -7.04 -1.09
CA VAL A 335 8.62 -7.70 -0.44
C VAL A 335 9.04 -8.43 0.83
N GLU A 336 10.23 -9.08 0.82
CA GLU A 336 10.72 -9.76 2.01
C GLU A 336 11.01 -8.80 3.15
N LYS A 337 11.58 -7.63 2.84
CA LYS A 337 11.81 -6.56 3.81
C LYS A 337 10.48 -6.01 4.33
N GLU A 338 9.56 -5.64 3.45
CA GLU A 338 8.24 -5.11 3.81
C GLU A 338 7.47 -6.07 4.73
N LEU A 339 7.50 -7.38 4.44
CA LEU A 339 6.82 -8.37 5.28
C LEU A 339 7.46 -8.51 6.66
N ARG A 340 8.80 -8.41 6.76
CA ARG A 340 9.48 -8.40 8.07
C ARG A 340 9.11 -7.16 8.87
N ASP A 341 9.23 -5.98 8.25
CA ASP A 341 8.87 -4.70 8.87
C ASP A 341 7.42 -4.75 9.40
N GLN A 342 6.46 -5.21 8.58
CA GLN A 342 5.06 -5.37 8.97
C GLN A 342 4.88 -6.29 10.18
N MET A 343 5.53 -7.46 10.17
CA MET A 343 5.43 -8.43 11.28
C MET A 343 6.03 -7.87 12.58
N VAL A 344 7.15 -7.15 12.49
CA VAL A 344 7.78 -6.49 13.63
C VAL A 344 6.88 -5.40 14.19
N LEU A 345 6.29 -4.57 13.32
CA LEU A 345 5.38 -3.50 13.71
C LEU A 345 4.06 -4.02 14.31
N ASP A 346 3.53 -5.16 13.83
CA ASP A 346 2.38 -5.82 14.44
C ASP A 346 2.69 -6.24 15.89
N VAL A 347 3.87 -6.84 16.13
CA VAL A 347 4.28 -7.26 17.49
C VAL A 347 4.57 -6.03 18.37
N LEU A 348 5.13 -4.98 17.80
CA LEU A 348 5.36 -3.71 18.51
C LEU A 348 4.03 -3.10 18.96
N ALA A 349 3.03 -3.03 18.08
CA ALA A 349 1.70 -2.51 18.41
C ALA A 349 1.03 -3.32 19.53
N GLU A 350 1.16 -4.66 19.51
CA GLU A 350 0.68 -5.53 20.59
C GLU A 350 1.45 -5.30 21.90
N THR A 351 2.78 -5.14 21.84
CA THR A 351 3.64 -4.91 23.02
C THR A 351 3.34 -3.56 23.67
N MET A 352 3.04 -2.54 22.87
CA MET A 352 2.67 -1.20 23.33
C MET A 352 1.20 -1.07 23.75
N ASP A 353 0.42 -2.18 23.71
CA ASP A 353 -1.04 -2.21 24.02
C ASP A 353 -1.83 -1.13 23.25
N VAL A 354 -1.50 -0.95 21.97
CA VAL A 354 -2.10 0.09 21.12
C VAL A 354 -3.56 -0.24 20.86
N LYS A 355 -4.43 0.75 21.13
CA LYS A 355 -5.85 0.69 20.78
C LYS A 355 -6.11 1.55 19.57
N VAL A 356 -6.89 1.03 18.65
CA VAL A 356 -7.30 1.71 17.42
C VAL A 356 -8.77 2.03 17.49
N SER A 357 -9.11 3.31 17.43
CA SER A 357 -10.48 3.78 17.40
C SER A 357 -11.06 3.75 15.97
N GLN A 358 -12.39 3.72 15.87
CA GLN A 358 -13.08 3.77 14.58
C GLN A 358 -12.81 5.08 13.82
N GLY A 359 -12.70 6.20 14.54
CA GLY A 359 -12.42 7.51 13.95
C GLY A 359 -11.03 7.59 13.34
N GLU A 360 -10.00 7.04 14.00
CA GLU A 360 -8.64 6.98 13.44
C GLU A 360 -8.62 6.19 12.13
N VAL A 361 -9.35 5.07 12.07
CA VAL A 361 -9.46 4.29 10.83
C VAL A 361 -10.14 5.09 9.72
N PHE A 362 -11.22 5.81 10.04
CA PHE A 362 -11.91 6.63 9.05
C PHE A 362 -11.06 7.81 8.59
N ASN A 363 -10.35 8.49 9.49
CA ASN A 363 -9.43 9.57 9.15
C ASN A 363 -8.28 9.06 8.26
N PHE A 364 -7.71 7.92 8.57
CA PHE A 364 -6.68 7.27 7.75
C PHE A 364 -7.20 6.97 6.33
N LEU A 365 -8.37 6.34 6.21
CA LEU A 365 -8.97 6.04 4.92
C LEU A 365 -9.35 7.31 4.14
N ALA A 366 -9.80 8.37 4.83
CA ALA A 366 -10.10 9.64 4.21
C ALA A 366 -8.85 10.33 3.66
N SER A 367 -7.72 10.26 4.38
CA SER A 367 -6.44 10.81 3.91
C SER A 367 -5.94 10.09 2.65
N ILE A 368 -6.05 8.75 2.60
CA ILE A 368 -5.73 7.97 1.41
C ILE A 368 -6.62 8.39 0.23
N ALA A 369 -7.94 8.48 0.44
CA ALA A 369 -8.87 8.88 -0.61
C ALA A 369 -8.51 10.26 -1.18
N GLN A 370 -8.15 11.23 -0.32
CA GLN A 370 -7.72 12.57 -0.75
C GLN A 370 -6.43 12.53 -1.56
N GLN A 371 -5.46 11.71 -1.16
CA GLN A 371 -4.20 11.56 -1.90
C GLN A 371 -4.42 11.06 -3.32
N TYR A 372 -5.41 10.18 -3.53
CA TYR A 372 -5.78 9.66 -4.85
C TYR A 372 -6.87 10.48 -5.55
N GLY A 373 -7.29 11.63 -5.00
CA GLY A 373 -8.33 12.48 -5.58
C GLY A 373 -9.72 11.84 -5.60
N MET A 374 -9.98 10.89 -4.70
CA MET A 374 -11.26 10.18 -4.60
C MET A 374 -12.16 10.79 -3.51
N ASP A 375 -13.48 10.62 -3.66
CA ASP A 375 -14.43 10.99 -2.60
C ASP A 375 -14.24 10.09 -1.37
N PRO A 376 -13.92 10.65 -0.18
CA PRO A 376 -13.65 9.87 1.02
C PRO A 376 -14.78 8.93 1.42
N ASN A 377 -16.04 9.39 1.33
CA ASN A 377 -17.18 8.57 1.74
C ASN A 377 -17.39 7.38 0.80
N ALA A 378 -17.27 7.60 -0.51
CA ALA A 378 -17.38 6.53 -1.50
C ALA A 378 -16.26 5.49 -1.33
N PHE A 379 -15.03 5.94 -1.06
CA PHE A 379 -13.88 5.08 -0.82
C PHE A 379 -14.07 4.23 0.44
N ILE A 380 -14.41 4.83 1.59
CA ILE A 380 -14.64 4.13 2.86
C ILE A 380 -15.75 3.07 2.70
N GLN A 381 -16.86 3.42 2.04
CA GLN A 381 -17.93 2.46 1.79
C GLN A 381 -17.49 1.30 0.88
N ALA A 382 -16.59 1.54 -0.07
CA ALA A 382 -16.03 0.47 -0.90
C ALA A 382 -15.15 -0.47 -0.06
N ILE A 383 -14.28 0.05 0.81
CA ILE A 383 -13.45 -0.73 1.74
C ILE A 383 -14.31 -1.59 2.67
N ILE A 384 -15.39 -1.03 3.24
CA ILE A 384 -16.32 -1.76 4.11
C ILE A 384 -17.02 -2.89 3.33
N ARG A 385 -17.55 -2.60 2.13
CA ARG A 385 -18.24 -3.61 1.29
C ARG A 385 -17.33 -4.75 0.87
N ASN A 386 -16.05 -4.45 0.66
CA ASN A 386 -15.04 -5.45 0.27
C ASN A 386 -14.47 -6.22 1.47
N GLY A 387 -14.90 -5.91 2.71
CA GLY A 387 -14.42 -6.55 3.93
C GLY A 387 -12.97 -6.21 4.29
N GLN A 388 -12.42 -5.11 3.74
CA GLN A 388 -11.02 -4.70 3.91
C GLN A 388 -10.77 -3.80 5.13
N ILE A 389 -11.80 -3.52 5.94
CA ILE A 389 -11.67 -2.66 7.13
C ILE A 389 -10.63 -3.20 8.13
N GLY A 390 -10.53 -4.53 8.25
CA GLY A 390 -9.56 -5.17 9.14
C GLY A 390 -8.12 -4.84 8.79
N SER A 391 -7.78 -4.76 7.51
CA SER A 391 -6.44 -4.36 7.05
C SER A 391 -6.14 -2.90 7.39
N ALA A 392 -7.14 -2.01 7.28
CA ALA A 392 -6.99 -0.62 7.66
C ALA A 392 -6.77 -0.46 9.18
N VAL A 393 -7.50 -1.23 10.01
CA VAL A 393 -7.28 -1.27 11.47
C VAL A 393 -5.85 -1.71 11.81
N GLN A 394 -5.34 -2.74 11.13
CA GLN A 394 -3.97 -3.20 11.34
C GLN A 394 -2.95 -2.13 10.96
N GLU A 395 -3.14 -1.43 9.84
CA GLU A 395 -2.22 -0.40 9.38
C GLU A 395 -2.17 0.80 10.33
N VAL A 396 -3.33 1.26 10.80
CA VAL A 396 -3.39 2.30 11.86
C VAL A 396 -2.73 1.80 13.14
N GLY A 397 -2.95 0.55 13.52
CA GLY A 397 -2.31 -0.07 14.68
C GLY A 397 -0.79 -0.08 14.57
N ARG A 398 -0.23 -0.46 13.41
CA ARG A 398 1.22 -0.43 13.13
C ARG A 398 1.79 0.98 13.24
N SER A 399 1.10 1.96 12.63
CA SER A 399 1.52 3.37 12.69
C SER A 399 1.54 3.91 14.12
N LYS A 400 0.51 3.65 14.90
CA LYS A 400 0.47 4.03 16.33
C LYS A 400 1.51 3.28 17.16
N GLY A 401 1.70 1.99 16.91
CA GLY A 401 2.72 1.17 17.57
C GLY A 401 4.13 1.70 17.30
N LEU A 402 4.42 2.05 16.05
CA LEU A 402 5.66 2.66 15.64
C LEU A 402 5.92 3.98 16.38
N LEU A 403 4.96 4.91 16.36
CA LEU A 403 5.08 6.21 17.03
C LEU A 403 5.26 6.03 18.55
N SER A 404 4.49 5.13 19.17
CA SER A 404 4.61 4.83 20.60
C SER A 404 5.97 4.22 20.95
N GLY A 405 6.47 3.29 20.12
CA GLY A 405 7.78 2.68 20.29
C GLY A 405 8.91 3.69 20.12
N MET A 406 8.83 4.57 19.10
CA MET A 406 9.81 5.63 18.88
C MET A 406 9.83 6.66 20.03
N ARG A 407 8.70 6.95 20.66
CA ARG A 407 8.66 7.82 21.86
C ARG A 407 9.30 7.17 23.10
N ALA A 408 9.37 5.83 23.15
CA ALA A 408 9.93 5.08 24.26
C ALA A 408 11.46 4.94 24.22
N VAL A 409 12.11 5.33 23.13
CA VAL A 409 13.55 5.21 22.93
C VAL A 409 14.22 6.59 22.84
N THR A 410 15.55 6.63 22.95
CA THR A 410 16.32 7.88 22.82
C THR A 410 17.03 7.91 21.47
N PHE A 411 16.70 8.89 20.64
CA PHE A 411 17.46 9.15 19.42
C PHE A 411 18.60 10.11 19.69
N LYS A 412 19.75 9.84 19.09
CA LYS A 412 20.96 10.66 19.18
C LYS A 412 21.45 11.03 17.80
N SER A 413 22.04 12.21 17.68
CA SER A 413 22.74 12.64 16.48
C SER A 413 24.05 13.29 16.90
N GLU A 414 25.18 12.79 16.40
CA GLU A 414 26.54 13.22 16.81
C GLU A 414 26.75 13.15 18.33
N GLY A 415 26.11 12.20 19.04
CA GLY A 415 26.18 12.02 20.49
C GLY A 415 25.27 12.94 21.31
N GLU A 416 24.54 13.86 20.69
CA GLU A 416 23.53 14.71 21.34
C GLU A 416 22.12 14.10 21.16
N THR A 417 21.23 14.33 22.13
CA THR A 417 19.84 13.87 22.02
C THR A 417 19.12 14.62 20.91
N LEU A 418 18.54 13.86 19.98
CA LEU A 418 17.76 14.37 18.87
C LEU A 418 16.30 14.53 19.30
N ASP A 419 15.75 15.75 19.18
CA ASP A 419 14.33 16.02 19.41
C ASP A 419 13.51 15.74 18.15
N LEU A 420 12.68 14.71 18.20
CA LEU A 420 11.75 14.34 17.14
C LEU A 420 10.29 14.64 17.50
N SER A 421 10.02 15.42 18.55
CA SER A 421 8.66 15.67 19.06
C SER A 421 7.72 16.28 18.00
N ALA A 422 8.26 17.10 17.09
CA ALA A 422 7.49 17.69 15.99
C ALA A 422 6.93 16.64 15.02
N PHE A 423 7.57 15.47 14.90
CA PHE A 423 7.17 14.38 13.99
C PHE A 423 6.41 13.26 14.71
N LEU A 424 6.73 13.05 15.99
CA LEU A 424 6.13 11.97 16.78
C LEU A 424 4.79 12.37 17.42
N GLY A 425 4.46 13.67 17.47
CA GLY A 425 3.31 14.18 18.21
C GLY A 425 3.43 13.95 19.74
N SER A 426 2.46 14.34 20.49
CA SER A 426 2.40 14.09 21.94
C SER A 426 1.47 12.93 22.26
N ALA A 427 1.81 12.11 23.28
CA ALA A 427 0.93 11.06 23.76
C ALA A 427 -0.43 11.59 24.29
N ALA A 428 -0.48 12.85 24.70
CA ALA A 428 -1.69 13.52 25.16
C ALA A 428 -2.69 13.80 24.01
N GLU A 429 -2.21 14.01 22.79
CA GLU A 429 -3.08 14.20 21.62
C GLU A 429 -3.80 12.89 21.24
N ASP A 430 -3.15 11.74 21.47
CA ASP A 430 -3.77 10.44 21.25
C ASP A 430 -4.90 10.17 22.26
N GLU A 431 -4.75 10.58 23.54
CA GLU A 431 -5.77 10.43 24.59
C GLU A 431 -6.93 11.43 24.43
N GLU A 432 -6.67 12.64 23.94
CA GLU A 432 -7.70 13.66 23.72
C GLU A 432 -8.60 13.30 22.53
N SER A 433 -8.03 12.73 21.46
CA SER A 433 -8.79 12.21 20.32
C SER A 433 -9.70 11.05 20.72
N GLU A 434 -9.22 10.11 21.56
CA GLU A 434 -10.03 9.00 22.10
C GLU A 434 -11.20 9.50 22.95
N SER A 435 -11.01 10.55 23.77
CA SER A 435 -12.05 11.09 24.65
C SER A 435 -13.16 11.85 23.92
N VAL A 436 -12.81 12.58 22.87
CA VAL A 436 -13.77 13.34 22.03
C VAL A 436 -14.58 12.39 21.14
N GLU A 437 -13.96 11.33 20.63
CA GLU A 437 -14.65 10.31 19.83
C GLU A 437 -15.59 9.43 20.67
N ALA A 438 -15.18 9.02 21.87
CA ALA A 438 -16.06 8.29 22.77
C ALA A 438 -17.32 9.10 23.12
N ALA A 439 -17.18 10.41 23.26
CA ALA A 439 -18.31 11.31 23.50
C ALA A 439 -19.21 11.46 22.26
N SER A 440 -18.64 11.54 21.05
CA SER A 440 -19.40 11.66 19.80
C SER A 440 -20.09 10.36 19.41
N ALA A 441 -19.46 9.20 19.62
CA ALA A 441 -20.05 7.90 19.39
C ALA A 441 -21.22 7.61 20.36
N ALA A 442 -21.07 8.00 21.63
CA ALA A 442 -22.15 7.91 22.62
C ALA A 442 -23.34 8.82 22.27
N ALA A 443 -23.09 9.99 21.70
CA ALA A 443 -24.13 10.91 21.23
C ALA A 443 -24.87 10.36 19.99
N ALA A 444 -24.15 9.75 19.05
CA ALA A 444 -24.72 9.14 17.84
C ALA A 444 -25.62 7.92 18.17
N VAL A 445 -25.18 7.07 19.10
CA VAL A 445 -25.98 5.92 19.60
C VAL A 445 -27.23 6.40 20.36
N ALA A 446 -27.12 7.48 21.13
CA ALA A 446 -28.26 8.08 21.83
C ALA A 446 -29.32 8.67 20.85
N ASP A 447 -28.87 9.23 19.73
CA ASP A 447 -29.76 9.80 18.69
C ASP A 447 -30.44 8.70 17.87
N GLU A 448 -29.75 7.56 17.62
CA GLU A 448 -30.28 6.40 16.92
C GLU A 448 -31.35 5.68 17.79
N LEU A 449 -31.11 5.52 19.08
CA LEU A 449 -32.07 4.97 20.04
C LEU A 449 -33.30 5.89 20.22
N ALA A 450 -33.12 7.20 20.12
CA ALA A 450 -34.24 8.16 20.19
C ALA A 450 -35.08 8.21 18.89
N SER A 451 -34.55 7.77 17.77
CA SER A 451 -35.27 7.70 16.47
C SER A 451 -36.11 6.42 16.32
N ASP A 452 -35.78 5.34 17.02
CA ASP A 452 -36.54 4.06 16.99
C ASP A 452 -37.76 4.04 17.93
N GLU A 453 -37.94 5.07 18.79
CA GLU A 453 -39.12 5.21 19.66
C GLU A 453 -40.23 6.13 19.07
N LYS A 454 -40.15 6.52 17.82
CA LYS A 454 -41.21 7.28 17.11
C LYS A 454 -41.74 6.47 15.93
#